data_fdbb3226003a15d6ff98a3699dc5fb26
#
_entry.id   fdbb3226003a15d6ff98a3699dc5fb26
#
_cell.length_a   1.000
_cell.length_b   1.000
_cell.length_c   1.000
_cell.angle_alpha   90.00
_cell.angle_beta   90.00
_cell.angle_gamma   90.00
#
_symmetry.space_group_name_H-M   'P 1'
#
loop_
_entity.id
_entity.type
_entity.pdbx_description
1 polymer ?
#
loop_
_entity_poly.entity_id
_entity_poly.type
_entity_poly.pdbx_seq_one_letter_code
_entity_poly.pdbx_strand_id
1 'polypeptide(L)'
;MKLQLNTYAQFLKAPSIRQFSSKINEMDDVINLTIGQPDFQMPDVVKQAYQDAIANDYTTYSHNKGRRDTREAVAHYYQSRFNVHFDPEEIIITNGASEALDTVLRCIINPGDEILLPGPVYAGYIPLIQTLGGVPVFIDTRETGFKVTPEAIQQHMTPRSRAILLNYPSNPTGAILTAEEVAAIVDVLKAHPLFVISDEIYAENTFGHTHTSFAQFDEIRDQLLLINGLSKSHSATGIRIGFLSGPQYLIDKLTFMHAYNCICANVPAQMATIAALREAVDAPQVMNQAYVERRDYLINALQSMGFRLDGVPQGAFYIFPNIEAFAEDDFAFCVDVLENAGVAMVPGSAFTDFGKGYVRISYAYEMTKLQEGMARLRQYLEARYN
;
A
#
# COMPACT_ATOMS: atom_id res chain seq x y z
N MET A 1 -36.30 -19.40 5.34
CA MET A 1 -35.79 -18.31 6.20
C MET A 1 -34.36 -18.03 5.78
N LYS A 2 -33.99 -16.81 5.34
CA LYS A 2 -32.59 -16.48 5.02
C LYS A 2 -31.87 -16.16 6.33
N LEU A 3 -30.71 -16.81 6.55
CA LEU A 3 -29.85 -16.50 7.69
C LEU A 3 -29.23 -15.10 7.51
N GLN A 4 -29.11 -14.37 8.62
CA GLN A 4 -28.49 -13.05 8.62
C GLN A 4 -26.99 -13.17 8.95
N LEU A 5 -26.17 -12.45 8.20
CA LEU A 5 -24.76 -12.30 8.52
C LEU A 5 -24.55 -11.39 9.74
N ASN A 6 -23.33 -11.37 10.26
CA ASN A 6 -22.92 -10.39 11.26
C ASN A 6 -23.25 -8.97 10.78
N THR A 7 -23.72 -8.11 11.70
CA THR A 7 -24.17 -6.73 11.39
C THR A 7 -23.11 -5.96 10.61
N TYR A 8 -21.85 -6.09 10.97
CA TYR A 8 -20.75 -5.37 10.30
C TYR A 8 -20.36 -5.98 8.95
N ALA A 9 -20.64 -7.27 8.72
CA ALA A 9 -20.43 -7.89 7.41
C ALA A 9 -21.33 -7.31 6.31
N GLN A 10 -22.39 -6.58 6.67
CA GLN A 10 -23.26 -5.88 5.72
C GLN A 10 -22.53 -4.73 4.99
N PHE A 11 -21.46 -4.19 5.56
CA PHE A 11 -20.61 -3.18 4.93
C PHE A 11 -19.73 -3.73 3.81
N LEU A 12 -19.53 -5.05 3.75
CA LEU A 12 -18.77 -5.68 2.67
C LEU A 12 -19.54 -5.56 1.35
N LYS A 13 -19.07 -4.68 0.51
CA LYS A 13 -19.54 -4.55 -0.88
C LYS A 13 -18.43 -5.04 -1.80
N ALA A 14 -18.82 -5.61 -2.94
CA ALA A 14 -17.84 -5.83 -4.00
C ALA A 14 -17.23 -4.47 -4.37
N PRO A 15 -15.89 -4.31 -4.30
CA PRO A 15 -15.27 -3.05 -4.71
C PRO A 15 -15.74 -2.69 -6.12
N SER A 16 -15.99 -1.39 -6.40
CA SER A 16 -16.33 -0.90 -7.75
C SER A 16 -15.30 -1.35 -8.78
N ILE A 17 -14.04 -1.47 -8.37
CA ILE A 17 -12.94 -2.07 -9.14
C ILE A 17 -13.26 -3.50 -9.61
N ARG A 18 -14.04 -4.32 -8.88
CA ARG A 18 -14.42 -5.68 -9.33
C ARG A 18 -15.37 -5.68 -10.51
N GLN A 19 -16.33 -4.79 -10.53
CA GLN A 19 -17.25 -4.66 -11.68
C GLN A 19 -16.48 -4.21 -12.92
N PHE A 20 -15.54 -3.29 -12.73
CA PHE A 20 -14.63 -2.83 -13.76
C PHE A 20 -13.69 -3.96 -14.25
N SER A 21 -13.12 -4.75 -13.32
CA SER A 21 -12.27 -5.91 -13.65
C SER A 21 -13.02 -6.99 -14.44
N SER A 22 -14.32 -7.20 -14.20
CA SER A 22 -15.13 -8.14 -14.98
C SER A 22 -15.24 -7.69 -16.42
N LYS A 23 -15.49 -6.39 -16.67
CA LYS A 23 -15.50 -5.82 -18.04
C LYS A 23 -14.17 -5.99 -18.76
N ILE A 24 -13.05 -5.73 -18.07
CA ILE A 24 -11.71 -5.90 -18.64
C ILE A 24 -11.50 -7.35 -19.13
N ASN A 25 -11.94 -8.32 -18.34
CA ASN A 25 -11.79 -9.75 -18.68
C ASN A 25 -12.67 -10.21 -19.84
N GLU A 26 -13.71 -9.45 -20.17
CA GLU A 26 -14.63 -9.74 -21.29
C GLU A 26 -14.17 -9.12 -22.61
N MET A 27 -13.14 -8.27 -22.59
CA MET A 27 -12.64 -7.54 -23.76
C MET A 27 -11.27 -8.08 -24.19
N ASP A 28 -11.09 -8.18 -25.50
CA ASP A 28 -9.79 -8.48 -26.09
C ASP A 28 -8.97 -7.20 -26.26
N ASP A 29 -7.64 -7.31 -26.25
CA ASP A 29 -6.68 -6.23 -26.58
C ASP A 29 -6.78 -5.00 -25.65
N VAL A 30 -6.94 -5.19 -24.34
CA VAL A 30 -6.95 -4.12 -23.33
C VAL A 30 -5.56 -3.86 -22.79
N ILE A 31 -5.14 -2.59 -22.78
CA ILE A 31 -3.99 -2.12 -22.03
C ILE A 31 -4.44 -1.87 -20.59
N ASN A 32 -4.21 -2.86 -19.71
CA ASN A 32 -4.71 -2.83 -18.34
C ASN A 32 -3.72 -2.17 -17.39
N LEU A 33 -3.90 -0.88 -17.08
CA LEU A 33 -3.08 -0.09 -16.16
C LEU A 33 -3.65 -0.02 -14.73
N THR A 34 -4.53 -0.97 -14.37
CA THR A 34 -5.20 -0.98 -13.05
C THR A 34 -4.43 -1.77 -12.00
N ILE A 35 -3.53 -2.66 -12.38
CA ILE A 35 -2.94 -3.67 -11.50
C ILE A 35 -1.86 -3.04 -10.60
N GLY A 36 -1.98 -3.28 -9.31
CA GLY A 36 -1.07 -2.76 -8.28
C GLY A 36 0.01 -3.78 -7.87
N GLN A 37 0.73 -4.36 -8.84
CA GLN A 37 1.87 -5.25 -8.58
C GLN A 37 3.02 -4.94 -9.53
N PRO A 38 4.29 -5.14 -9.09
CA PRO A 38 5.44 -5.02 -9.98
C PRO A 38 5.33 -5.94 -11.19
N ASP A 39 5.81 -5.49 -12.36
CA ASP A 39 5.94 -6.28 -13.58
C ASP A 39 7.28 -7.04 -13.68
N PHE A 40 8.17 -6.80 -12.73
CA PHE A 40 9.41 -7.50 -12.60
C PHE A 40 9.23 -8.89 -12.00
N GLN A 41 10.18 -9.76 -12.30
CA GLN A 41 10.24 -11.06 -11.67
C GLN A 41 10.89 -10.97 -10.28
N MET A 42 10.45 -11.85 -9.39
CA MET A 42 11.13 -12.06 -8.10
C MET A 42 12.60 -12.46 -8.36
N PRO A 43 13.58 -11.92 -7.62
CA PRO A 43 14.99 -12.25 -7.79
C PRO A 43 15.26 -13.76 -7.74
N ASP A 44 16.17 -14.25 -8.58
CA ASP A 44 16.41 -15.71 -8.72
C ASP A 44 16.91 -16.35 -7.43
N VAL A 45 17.74 -15.65 -6.64
CA VAL A 45 18.20 -16.14 -5.34
C VAL A 45 17.03 -16.34 -4.36
N VAL A 46 16.00 -15.51 -4.43
CA VAL A 46 14.79 -15.61 -3.61
C VAL A 46 13.93 -16.79 -4.04
N LYS A 47 13.79 -16.99 -5.37
CA LYS A 47 13.11 -18.17 -5.94
C LYS A 47 13.81 -19.47 -5.52
N GLN A 48 15.15 -19.49 -5.64
CA GLN A 48 15.94 -20.66 -5.28
C GLN A 48 15.80 -20.99 -3.80
N ALA A 49 15.90 -19.99 -2.91
CA ALA A 49 15.73 -20.21 -1.48
C ALA A 49 14.34 -20.75 -1.12
N TYR A 50 13.28 -20.31 -1.85
CA TYR A 50 11.93 -20.85 -1.67
C TYR A 50 11.84 -22.31 -2.09
N GLN A 51 12.42 -22.67 -3.25
CA GLN A 51 12.45 -24.06 -3.76
C GLN A 51 13.26 -24.96 -2.84
N ASP A 52 14.43 -24.52 -2.39
CA ASP A 52 15.31 -25.25 -1.48
C ASP A 52 14.62 -25.50 -0.12
N ALA A 53 13.86 -24.53 0.36
CA ALA A 53 13.09 -24.71 1.58
C ALA A 53 12.08 -25.84 1.48
N ILE A 54 11.38 -25.96 0.34
CA ILE A 54 10.46 -27.08 0.10
C ILE A 54 11.24 -28.39 -0.05
N ALA A 55 12.33 -28.40 -0.81
CA ALA A 55 13.14 -29.59 -1.05
C ALA A 55 13.81 -30.13 0.23
N ASN A 56 14.05 -29.28 1.21
CA ASN A 56 14.64 -29.64 2.51
C ASN A 56 13.60 -29.77 3.64
N ASP A 57 12.32 -29.98 3.31
CA ASP A 57 11.23 -30.25 4.25
C ASP A 57 10.95 -29.15 5.27
N TYR A 58 11.24 -27.87 4.94
CA TYR A 58 10.80 -26.71 5.76
C TYR A 58 9.29 -26.48 5.60
N THR A 59 8.49 -27.51 5.91
CA THR A 59 7.03 -27.55 5.67
C THR A 59 6.21 -27.67 6.95
N THR A 60 6.86 -27.75 8.11
CA THR A 60 6.21 -27.82 9.42
C THR A 60 6.02 -26.42 10.01
N TYR A 61 5.15 -26.29 11.03
CA TYR A 61 4.92 -25.02 11.72
C TYR A 61 6.20 -24.42 12.31
N SER A 62 6.38 -23.13 12.17
CA SER A 62 7.37 -22.35 12.91
C SER A 62 6.78 -21.80 14.21
N HIS A 63 7.59 -21.07 14.97
CA HIS A 63 7.09 -20.23 16.07
C HIS A 63 6.02 -19.26 15.56
N ASN A 64 5.04 -18.89 16.40
CA ASN A 64 3.95 -18.01 16.01
C ASN A 64 4.41 -16.63 15.50
N LYS A 65 5.46 -16.04 16.07
CA LYS A 65 6.09 -14.81 15.56
C LYS A 65 6.83 -15.01 14.23
N GLY A 66 6.96 -16.24 13.75
CA GLY A 66 7.86 -16.63 12.66
C GLY A 66 9.21 -17.13 13.18
N ARG A 67 10.01 -17.70 12.26
CA ARG A 67 11.34 -18.21 12.55
C ARG A 67 12.23 -17.07 13.09
N ARG A 68 13.10 -17.43 14.04
CA ARG A 68 14.01 -16.47 14.65
C ARG A 68 15.01 -15.89 13.64
N ASP A 69 15.61 -16.73 12.82
CA ASP A 69 16.55 -16.33 11.78
C ASP A 69 15.93 -15.38 10.73
N THR A 70 14.64 -15.56 10.43
CA THR A 70 13.89 -14.64 9.56
C THR A 70 13.65 -13.30 10.24
N ARG A 71 13.25 -13.28 11.52
CA ARG A 71 13.07 -12.06 12.30
C ARG A 71 14.38 -11.28 12.48
N GLU A 72 15.50 -12.00 12.71
CA GLU A 72 16.83 -11.42 12.75
C GLU A 72 17.24 -10.80 11.40
N ALA A 73 16.88 -11.43 10.27
CA ALA A 73 17.12 -10.85 8.95
C ALA A 73 16.30 -9.57 8.72
N VAL A 74 15.03 -9.54 9.18
CA VAL A 74 14.18 -8.34 9.11
C VAL A 74 14.72 -7.22 10.01
N ALA A 75 15.15 -7.52 11.24
CA ALA A 75 15.75 -6.55 12.16
C ALA A 75 17.03 -5.93 11.55
N HIS A 76 17.90 -6.77 10.99
CA HIS A 76 19.11 -6.31 10.29
C HIS A 76 18.80 -5.42 9.09
N TYR A 77 17.80 -5.79 8.30
CA TYR A 77 17.33 -5.00 7.15
C TYR A 77 16.87 -3.60 7.58
N TYR A 78 16.03 -3.48 8.60
CA TYR A 78 15.61 -2.17 9.11
C TYR A 78 16.78 -1.33 9.62
N GLN A 79 17.72 -1.96 10.32
CA GLN A 79 18.92 -1.26 10.81
C GLN A 79 19.79 -0.75 9.66
N SER A 80 20.04 -1.59 8.65
CA SER A 80 20.95 -1.26 7.55
C SER A 80 20.35 -0.30 6.52
N ARG A 81 19.04 -0.42 6.24
CA ARG A 81 18.37 0.37 5.20
C ARG A 81 17.80 1.69 5.70
N PHE A 82 17.24 1.70 6.91
CA PHE A 82 16.48 2.82 7.42
C PHE A 82 17.02 3.35 8.75
N ASN A 83 18.14 2.81 9.26
CA ASN A 83 18.69 3.15 10.57
C ASN A 83 17.64 3.03 11.72
N VAL A 84 16.81 1.99 11.64
CA VAL A 84 15.77 1.67 12.63
C VAL A 84 16.18 0.41 13.38
N HIS A 85 16.14 0.46 14.69
CA HIS A 85 16.48 -0.68 15.53
C HIS A 85 15.23 -1.37 16.08
N PHE A 86 15.05 -2.65 15.75
CA PHE A 86 14.08 -3.56 16.36
C PHE A 86 14.80 -4.77 16.94
N ASP A 87 14.39 -5.19 18.14
CA ASP A 87 14.72 -6.54 18.63
C ASP A 87 13.93 -7.56 17.78
N PRO A 88 14.48 -8.73 17.44
CA PRO A 88 13.71 -9.79 16.80
C PRO A 88 12.43 -10.19 17.55
N GLU A 89 12.34 -9.95 18.86
CA GLU A 89 11.11 -10.17 19.64
C GLU A 89 10.02 -9.10 19.41
N GLU A 90 10.37 -7.99 18.81
CA GLU A 90 9.47 -6.91 18.40
C GLU A 90 8.91 -7.09 16.97
N ILE A 91 9.10 -8.28 16.35
CA ILE A 91 8.72 -8.55 14.95
C ILE A 91 7.86 -9.81 14.87
N ILE A 92 6.77 -9.73 14.09
CA ILE A 92 5.96 -10.86 13.65
C ILE A 92 6.08 -10.97 12.12
N ILE A 93 6.35 -12.17 11.62
CA ILE A 93 6.26 -12.48 10.20
C ILE A 93 4.82 -12.87 9.87
N THR A 94 4.21 -12.22 8.89
CA THR A 94 2.80 -12.36 8.52
C THR A 94 2.63 -12.88 7.09
N ASN A 95 1.43 -13.35 6.74
CA ASN A 95 1.09 -13.75 5.36
C ASN A 95 0.75 -12.51 4.50
N GLY A 96 1.73 -11.63 4.33
CA GLY A 96 1.63 -10.33 3.66
C GLY A 96 1.17 -9.22 4.59
N ALA A 97 1.37 -7.97 4.15
CA ALA A 97 0.96 -6.76 4.87
C ALA A 97 -0.55 -6.73 5.17
N SER A 98 -1.38 -7.36 4.34
CA SER A 98 -2.83 -7.42 4.54
C SER A 98 -3.22 -8.18 5.82
N GLU A 99 -2.50 -9.27 6.14
CA GLU A 99 -2.72 -9.99 7.40
C GLU A 99 -2.19 -9.21 8.61
N ALA A 100 -1.05 -8.53 8.45
CA ALA A 100 -0.54 -7.62 9.48
C ALA A 100 -1.57 -6.54 9.84
N LEU A 101 -2.16 -5.89 8.84
CA LEU A 101 -3.23 -4.90 9.01
C LEU A 101 -4.45 -5.47 9.72
N ASP A 102 -4.97 -6.63 9.27
CA ASP A 102 -6.12 -7.29 9.88
C ASP A 102 -5.84 -7.64 11.35
N THR A 103 -4.65 -8.21 11.64
CA THR A 103 -4.20 -8.54 13.00
C THR A 103 -4.16 -7.33 13.92
N VAL A 104 -3.59 -6.21 13.44
CA VAL A 104 -3.52 -4.95 14.19
C VAL A 104 -4.92 -4.42 14.47
N LEU A 105 -5.72 -4.24 13.43
CA LEU A 105 -7.04 -3.62 13.55
C LEU A 105 -7.98 -4.44 14.44
N ARG A 106 -7.94 -5.78 14.37
CA ARG A 106 -8.69 -6.68 15.27
C ARG A 106 -8.32 -6.52 16.75
N CYS A 107 -7.07 -6.18 17.04
CA CYS A 107 -6.61 -6.03 18.41
C CYS A 107 -6.87 -4.65 19.00
N ILE A 108 -7.02 -3.61 18.17
CA ILE A 108 -7.10 -2.24 18.67
C ILE A 108 -8.48 -1.61 18.57
N ILE A 109 -9.33 -2.06 17.61
CA ILE A 109 -10.63 -1.43 17.35
C ILE A 109 -11.70 -1.98 18.29
N ASN A 110 -12.41 -1.08 18.98
CA ASN A 110 -13.71 -1.34 19.56
C ASN A 110 -14.80 -0.73 18.67
N PRO A 111 -16.06 -1.24 18.71
CA PRO A 111 -17.16 -0.62 17.96
C PRO A 111 -17.33 0.87 18.31
N GLY A 112 -17.32 1.71 17.29
CA GLY A 112 -17.41 3.16 17.42
C GLY A 112 -16.08 3.91 17.52
N ASP A 113 -14.95 3.20 17.64
CA ASP A 113 -13.61 3.83 17.57
C ASP A 113 -13.35 4.41 16.18
N GLU A 114 -12.75 5.59 16.14
CA GLU A 114 -12.41 6.30 14.92
C GLU A 114 -10.98 6.02 14.49
N ILE A 115 -10.82 5.73 13.19
CA ILE A 115 -9.50 5.54 12.57
C ILE A 115 -9.28 6.64 11.55
N LEU A 116 -8.28 7.49 11.81
CA LEU A 116 -7.91 8.59 10.93
C LEU A 116 -7.19 8.05 9.69
N LEU A 117 -7.64 8.47 8.51
CA LEU A 117 -7.12 8.04 7.21
C LEU A 117 -6.86 9.26 6.31
N PRO A 118 -5.61 9.64 6.04
CA PRO A 118 -5.31 10.60 4.98
C PRO A 118 -5.83 10.10 3.63
N GLY A 119 -6.78 10.80 3.04
CA GLY A 119 -7.44 10.40 1.80
C GLY A 119 -7.08 11.28 0.60
N PRO A 120 -7.03 10.72 -0.62
CA PRO A 120 -7.41 9.36 -1.02
C PRO A 120 -6.44 8.30 -0.49
N VAL A 121 -6.94 7.11 -0.17
CA VAL A 121 -6.18 6.05 0.50
C VAL A 121 -6.51 4.68 -0.10
N TYR A 122 -5.63 3.71 0.10
CA TYR A 122 -5.87 2.34 -0.34
C TYR A 122 -7.22 1.81 0.16
N ALA A 123 -8.10 1.45 -0.79
CA ALA A 123 -9.49 1.08 -0.51
C ALA A 123 -9.65 -0.14 0.41
N GLY A 124 -8.61 -0.98 0.53
CA GLY A 124 -8.64 -2.16 1.38
C GLY A 124 -8.70 -1.89 2.89
N TYR A 125 -8.33 -0.69 3.36
CA TYR A 125 -8.40 -0.35 4.78
C TYR A 125 -9.83 -0.16 5.27
N ILE A 126 -10.69 0.43 4.44
CA ILE A 126 -12.07 0.80 4.80
C ILE A 126 -12.89 -0.42 5.26
N PRO A 127 -13.01 -1.51 4.46
CA PRO A 127 -13.80 -2.66 4.87
C PRO A 127 -13.21 -3.38 6.09
N LEU A 128 -11.89 -3.39 6.29
CA LEU A 128 -11.27 -3.96 7.48
C LEU A 128 -11.71 -3.20 8.74
N ILE A 129 -11.69 -1.88 8.71
CA ILE A 129 -12.14 -1.02 9.81
C ILE A 129 -13.64 -1.22 10.08
N GLN A 130 -14.47 -1.13 9.03
CA GLN A 130 -15.92 -1.19 9.15
C GLN A 130 -16.43 -2.55 9.63
N THR A 131 -15.81 -3.66 9.20
CA THR A 131 -16.21 -5.01 9.64
C THR A 131 -15.91 -5.29 11.11
N LEU A 132 -15.09 -4.45 11.75
CA LEU A 132 -14.81 -4.48 13.18
C LEU A 132 -15.68 -3.48 13.99
N GLY A 133 -16.56 -2.76 13.30
CA GLY A 133 -17.38 -1.72 13.91
C GLY A 133 -16.67 -0.38 14.10
N GLY A 134 -15.45 -0.24 13.58
CA GLY A 134 -14.71 1.02 13.56
C GLY A 134 -15.28 2.01 12.53
N VAL A 135 -15.00 3.28 12.72
CA VAL A 135 -15.45 4.39 11.88
C VAL A 135 -14.24 4.98 11.17
N PRO A 136 -14.12 4.85 9.83
CA PRO A 136 -13.07 5.55 9.10
C PRO A 136 -13.36 7.06 9.08
N VAL A 137 -12.39 7.87 9.51
CA VAL A 137 -12.42 9.33 9.47
C VAL A 137 -11.39 9.82 8.48
N PHE A 138 -11.86 10.36 7.36
CA PHE A 138 -10.98 10.76 6.27
C PHE A 138 -10.48 12.19 6.45
N ILE A 139 -9.18 12.41 6.18
CA ILE A 139 -8.53 13.71 6.13
C ILE A 139 -8.28 14.04 4.67
N ASP A 140 -8.86 15.12 4.15
CA ASP A 140 -8.62 15.57 2.77
C ASP A 140 -7.20 16.10 2.60
N THR A 141 -6.46 15.53 1.64
CA THR A 141 -5.07 15.91 1.36
C THR A 141 -4.86 16.46 -0.06
N ARG A 142 -5.94 16.73 -0.80
CA ARG A 142 -5.86 17.18 -2.21
C ARG A 142 -5.12 18.51 -2.36
N GLU A 143 -5.38 19.47 -1.49
CA GLU A 143 -4.77 20.79 -1.55
C GLU A 143 -3.31 20.82 -1.08
N THR A 144 -2.84 19.75 -0.47
CA THR A 144 -1.46 19.62 0.04
C THR A 144 -0.60 18.67 -0.79
N GLY A 145 -1.00 18.41 -2.04
CA GLY A 145 -0.30 17.46 -2.91
C GLY A 145 -0.37 16.01 -2.42
N PHE A 146 -1.49 15.65 -1.80
CA PHE A 146 -1.78 14.34 -1.22
C PHE A 146 -0.91 13.98 0.00
N LYS A 147 -0.44 14.98 0.73
CA LYS A 147 0.33 14.82 1.98
C LYS A 147 -0.52 15.28 3.16
N VAL A 148 -0.58 14.46 4.21
CA VAL A 148 -1.25 14.88 5.44
C VAL A 148 -0.39 15.90 6.18
N THR A 149 -1.03 16.92 6.76
CA THR A 149 -0.35 17.94 7.57
C THR A 149 -0.66 17.76 9.06
N PRO A 150 0.23 18.24 9.96
CA PRO A 150 -0.01 18.24 11.39
C PRO A 150 -1.33 18.91 11.79
N GLU A 151 -1.66 20.04 11.18
CA GLU A 151 -2.88 20.80 11.42
C GLU A 151 -4.12 20.00 11.04
N ALA A 152 -4.09 19.35 9.88
CA ALA A 152 -5.19 18.52 9.40
C ALA A 152 -5.43 17.32 10.33
N ILE A 153 -4.36 16.69 10.84
CA ILE A 153 -4.47 15.63 11.85
C ILE A 153 -5.17 16.15 13.10
N GLN A 154 -4.70 17.27 13.67
CA GLN A 154 -5.26 17.86 14.88
C GLN A 154 -6.74 18.22 14.72
N GLN A 155 -7.13 18.78 13.58
CA GLN A 155 -8.53 19.17 13.29
C GLN A 155 -9.49 17.98 13.22
N HIS A 156 -9.01 16.79 12.83
CA HIS A 156 -9.84 15.59 12.69
C HIS A 156 -9.81 14.69 13.92
N MET A 157 -8.93 14.95 14.89
CA MET A 157 -8.90 14.19 16.14
C MET A 157 -10.12 14.49 17.02
N THR A 158 -10.69 13.44 17.57
CA THR A 158 -11.77 13.49 18.56
C THR A 158 -11.43 12.59 19.75
N PRO A 159 -12.19 12.65 20.85
CA PRO A 159 -12.02 11.70 21.96
C PRO A 159 -12.23 10.23 21.58
N ARG A 160 -12.81 9.94 20.41
CA ARG A 160 -12.97 8.58 19.87
C ARG A 160 -11.84 8.16 18.94
N SER A 161 -10.93 9.04 18.60
CA SER A 161 -9.79 8.71 17.74
C SER A 161 -8.91 7.65 18.40
N ARG A 162 -8.89 6.47 17.80
CA ARG A 162 -8.20 5.28 18.30
C ARG A 162 -6.83 5.09 17.66
N ALA A 163 -6.76 5.35 16.35
CA ALA A 163 -5.54 5.21 15.57
C ALA A 163 -5.51 6.18 14.39
N ILE A 164 -4.31 6.46 13.90
CA ILE A 164 -4.08 6.99 12.56
C ILE A 164 -3.38 5.92 11.73
N LEU A 165 -3.82 5.73 10.47
CA LEU A 165 -3.17 4.83 9.53
C LEU A 165 -2.57 5.67 8.41
N LEU A 166 -1.25 5.65 8.32
CA LEU A 166 -0.43 6.39 7.37
C LEU A 166 0.14 5.42 6.34
N ASN A 167 0.00 5.74 5.04
CA ASN A 167 0.56 4.97 3.95
C ASN A 167 1.40 5.88 3.05
N TYR A 168 2.69 5.92 3.31
CA TYR A 168 3.68 6.65 2.53
C TYR A 168 4.92 5.78 2.30
N PRO A 169 5.41 5.67 1.04
CA PRO A 169 4.83 6.18 -0.22
C PRO A 169 3.42 5.68 -0.47
N SER A 170 2.57 6.58 -1.00
CA SER A 170 1.12 6.40 -1.00
C SER A 170 0.58 5.62 -2.21
N ASN A 171 -0.37 4.76 -1.97
CA ASN A 171 -1.32 4.27 -2.96
C ASN A 171 -2.69 4.92 -2.68
N PRO A 172 -3.23 5.77 -3.58
CA PRO A 172 -3.03 5.76 -5.05
C PRO A 172 -2.09 6.84 -5.61
N THR A 173 -1.57 7.76 -4.82
CA THR A 173 -1.06 9.05 -5.31
C THR A 173 0.43 9.08 -5.64
N GLY A 174 1.21 8.14 -5.11
CA GLY A 174 2.67 8.15 -5.21
C GLY A 174 3.35 9.24 -4.36
N ALA A 175 2.60 9.94 -3.50
CA ALA A 175 3.15 10.94 -2.59
C ALA A 175 4.09 10.30 -1.57
N ILE A 176 5.13 11.02 -1.18
CA ILE A 176 6.05 10.70 -0.07
C ILE A 176 6.03 11.83 0.94
N LEU A 177 6.50 11.56 2.15
CA LEU A 177 6.80 12.59 3.15
C LEU A 177 8.30 12.80 3.23
N THR A 178 8.73 14.06 3.41
CA THR A 178 10.12 14.38 3.74
C THR A 178 10.39 14.10 5.22
N ALA A 179 11.66 14.10 5.62
CA ALA A 179 12.04 13.91 7.01
C ALA A 179 11.45 15.00 7.93
N GLU A 180 11.38 16.25 7.44
CA GLU A 180 10.80 17.37 8.16
C GLU A 180 9.28 17.22 8.29
N GLU A 181 8.59 16.75 7.25
CA GLU A 181 7.15 16.49 7.28
C GLU A 181 6.82 15.36 8.25
N VAL A 182 7.62 14.27 8.25
CA VAL A 182 7.45 13.17 9.22
C VAL A 182 7.69 13.66 10.65
N ALA A 183 8.76 14.43 10.90
CA ALA A 183 9.05 14.97 12.22
C ALA A 183 7.92 15.88 12.74
N ALA A 184 7.37 16.75 11.89
CA ALA A 184 6.24 17.63 12.24
C ALA A 184 4.97 16.82 12.58
N ILE A 185 4.69 15.74 11.87
CA ILE A 185 3.58 14.83 12.16
C ILE A 185 3.82 14.11 13.50
N VAL A 186 5.04 13.61 13.74
CA VAL A 186 5.43 12.96 15.00
C VAL A 186 5.25 13.90 16.19
N ASP A 187 5.59 15.18 16.06
CA ASP A 187 5.40 16.18 17.11
C ASP A 187 3.94 16.33 17.56
N VAL A 188 3.00 16.15 16.63
CA VAL A 188 1.57 16.08 16.98
C VAL A 188 1.21 14.75 17.61
N LEU A 189 1.62 13.63 16.99
CA LEU A 189 1.20 12.30 17.40
C LEU A 189 1.69 11.93 18.80
N LYS A 190 2.92 12.30 19.20
CA LYS A 190 3.47 12.02 20.52
C LYS A 190 2.68 12.64 21.68
N ALA A 191 1.90 13.68 21.42
CA ALA A 191 1.07 14.35 22.42
C ALA A 191 -0.29 13.67 22.63
N HIS A 192 -0.63 12.65 21.85
CA HIS A 192 -1.94 12.01 21.84
C HIS A 192 -1.85 10.49 22.05
N PRO A 193 -2.71 9.90 22.91
CA PRO A 193 -2.69 8.45 23.19
C PRO A 193 -3.45 7.67 22.11
N LEU A 194 -2.96 7.66 20.88
CA LEU A 194 -3.53 6.90 19.77
C LEU A 194 -2.48 6.00 19.11
N PHE A 195 -2.91 4.89 18.54
CA PHE A 195 -2.00 4.04 17.79
C PHE A 195 -1.60 4.69 16.47
N VAL A 196 -0.33 4.59 16.12
CA VAL A 196 0.21 5.00 14.82
C VAL A 196 0.47 3.74 13.99
N ILE A 197 -0.33 3.50 12.97
CA ILE A 197 -0.12 2.40 12.04
C ILE A 197 0.55 2.98 10.81
N SER A 198 1.81 2.62 10.58
CA SER A 198 2.57 3.03 9.40
C SER A 198 2.66 1.87 8.41
N ASP A 199 1.89 1.95 7.32
CA ASP A 199 2.00 0.99 6.21
C ASP A 199 3.06 1.50 5.23
N GLU A 200 4.26 0.96 5.37
CA GLU A 200 5.45 1.30 4.60
C GLU A 200 5.79 0.25 3.53
N ILE A 201 4.77 -0.43 2.99
CA ILE A 201 4.96 -1.48 1.98
C ILE A 201 5.69 -1.00 0.72
N TYR A 202 5.68 0.30 0.45
CA TYR A 202 6.39 0.95 -0.65
C TYR A 202 7.68 1.66 -0.23
N ALA A 203 8.19 1.47 0.99
CA ALA A 203 9.37 2.17 1.50
C ALA A 203 10.58 2.12 0.54
N GLU A 204 10.85 0.95 -0.04
CA GLU A 204 11.93 0.77 -1.03
C GLU A 204 11.63 1.39 -2.40
N ASN A 205 10.36 1.67 -2.70
CA ASN A 205 9.95 2.32 -3.94
C ASN A 205 9.83 3.83 -3.74
N THR A 206 10.92 4.47 -3.32
CA THR A 206 11.08 5.92 -3.17
C THR A 206 12.14 6.41 -4.15
N PHE A 207 11.87 7.48 -4.87
CA PHE A 207 12.70 7.93 -5.99
C PHE A 207 13.49 9.19 -5.65
N GLY A 208 14.82 9.13 -5.81
CA GLY A 208 15.72 10.26 -5.57
C GLY A 208 15.94 10.61 -4.09
N HIS A 209 15.28 9.91 -3.17
CA HIS A 209 15.38 10.09 -1.73
C HIS A 209 15.42 8.75 -1.01
N THR A 210 15.97 8.74 0.20
CA THR A 210 15.79 7.61 1.11
C THR A 210 14.46 7.81 1.85
N HIS A 211 13.67 6.74 1.98
CA HIS A 211 12.43 6.77 2.76
C HIS A 211 12.72 7.10 4.23
N THR A 212 11.97 8.04 4.78
CA THR A 212 12.00 8.33 6.22
C THR A 212 10.89 7.53 6.89
N SER A 213 11.28 6.50 7.64
CA SER A 213 10.34 5.68 8.40
C SER A 213 9.88 6.40 9.68
N PHE A 214 8.59 6.26 10.02
CA PHE A 214 8.08 6.71 11.33
C PHE A 214 8.77 6.01 12.50
N ALA A 215 9.35 4.82 12.27
CA ALA A 215 10.10 4.08 13.30
C ALA A 215 11.49 4.67 13.62
N GLN A 216 11.95 5.71 12.91
CA GLN A 216 13.15 6.46 13.26
C GLN A 216 12.94 7.42 14.44
N PHE A 217 11.70 7.61 14.91
CA PHE A 217 11.33 8.58 15.93
C PHE A 217 10.94 7.85 17.22
N ASP A 218 11.83 7.89 18.19
CA ASP A 218 11.64 7.23 19.50
C ASP A 218 10.46 7.81 20.28
N GLU A 219 10.06 9.06 20.00
CA GLU A 219 8.95 9.76 20.66
C GLU A 219 7.59 9.09 20.50
N ILE A 220 7.41 8.31 19.43
CA ILE A 220 6.16 7.57 19.15
C ILE A 220 6.35 6.06 19.20
N ARG A 221 7.53 5.57 19.62
CA ARG A 221 7.87 4.14 19.58
C ARG A 221 6.85 3.27 20.32
N ASP A 222 6.36 3.72 21.47
CA ASP A 222 5.44 2.94 22.31
C ASP A 222 4.02 2.82 21.71
N GLN A 223 3.71 3.59 20.69
CA GLN A 223 2.39 3.59 20.02
C GLN A 223 2.46 3.22 18.53
N LEU A 224 3.68 2.98 18.01
CA LEU A 224 3.90 2.70 16.59
C LEU A 224 3.75 1.20 16.27
N LEU A 225 3.03 0.92 15.21
CA LEU A 225 2.93 -0.38 14.55
C LEU A 225 3.33 -0.21 13.09
N LEU A 226 4.50 -0.72 12.73
CA LEU A 226 5.10 -0.62 11.41
C LEU A 226 4.78 -1.87 10.59
N ILE A 227 4.26 -1.67 9.38
CA ILE A 227 3.91 -2.75 8.45
C ILE A 227 4.74 -2.61 7.17
N ASN A 228 5.36 -3.70 6.74
CA ASN A 228 6.11 -3.78 5.50
C ASN A 228 6.08 -5.22 4.95
N GLY A 229 6.83 -5.51 3.89
CA GLY A 229 6.94 -6.84 3.30
C GLY A 229 7.64 -6.85 1.95
N LEU A 230 7.72 -8.02 1.34
CA LEU A 230 8.44 -8.22 0.08
C LEU A 230 7.60 -8.01 -1.18
N SER A 231 6.29 -7.80 -1.02
CA SER A 231 5.35 -7.77 -2.16
C SER A 231 5.72 -6.74 -3.23
N LYS A 232 6.26 -5.57 -2.82
CA LYS A 232 6.54 -4.44 -3.73
C LYS A 232 8.04 -4.28 -3.95
N SER A 233 8.83 -4.42 -2.93
CA SER A 233 10.29 -4.29 -2.98
C SER A 233 10.97 -5.40 -3.79
N HIS A 234 10.47 -6.63 -3.75
CA HIS A 234 11.09 -7.79 -4.37
C HIS A 234 10.19 -8.51 -5.39
N SER A 235 9.13 -7.86 -5.88
CA SER A 235 8.16 -8.47 -6.81
C SER A 235 7.59 -9.80 -6.31
N ALA A 236 7.41 -9.93 -5.00
CA ALA A 236 7.08 -11.18 -4.33
C ALA A 236 5.62 -11.21 -3.83
N THR A 237 4.69 -10.69 -4.63
CA THR A 237 3.27 -10.57 -4.24
C THR A 237 2.61 -11.92 -3.93
N GLY A 238 2.96 -12.95 -4.70
CA GLY A 238 2.33 -14.28 -4.63
C GLY A 238 2.80 -15.16 -3.49
N ILE A 239 4.00 -14.94 -2.93
CA ILE A 239 4.52 -15.76 -1.82
C ILE A 239 3.92 -15.39 -0.47
N ARG A 240 3.22 -14.27 -0.39
CA ARG A 240 2.48 -13.80 0.79
C ARG A 240 3.36 -13.66 2.03
N ILE A 241 4.28 -12.71 2.04
CA ILE A 241 5.11 -12.41 3.22
C ILE A 241 5.06 -10.93 3.59
N GLY A 242 4.91 -10.66 4.87
CA GLY A 242 4.91 -9.31 5.45
C GLY A 242 5.61 -9.32 6.80
N PHE A 243 5.87 -8.12 7.30
CA PHE A 243 6.49 -7.85 8.60
C PHE A 243 5.62 -6.88 9.37
N LEU A 244 5.31 -7.24 10.62
CA LEU A 244 4.66 -6.37 11.59
C LEU A 244 5.66 -6.13 12.72
N SER A 245 6.04 -4.88 12.92
CA SER A 245 7.02 -4.49 13.94
C SER A 245 6.45 -3.42 14.86
N GLY A 246 6.82 -3.44 16.14
CA GLY A 246 6.35 -2.48 17.13
C GLY A 246 6.86 -2.83 18.52
N PRO A 247 6.44 -2.08 19.56
CA PRO A 247 6.91 -2.33 20.92
C PRO A 247 6.50 -3.72 21.40
N GLN A 248 7.40 -4.39 22.12
CA GLN A 248 7.24 -5.79 22.51
C GLN A 248 5.91 -6.07 23.21
N TYR A 249 5.43 -5.17 24.07
CA TYR A 249 4.17 -5.36 24.80
C TYR A 249 2.93 -5.45 23.88
N LEU A 250 2.94 -4.76 22.73
CA LEU A 250 1.91 -4.90 21.69
C LEU A 250 2.13 -6.17 20.87
N ILE A 251 3.36 -6.39 20.42
CA ILE A 251 3.73 -7.55 19.59
C ILE A 251 3.36 -8.86 20.29
N ASP A 252 3.57 -8.97 21.60
CA ASP A 252 3.19 -10.17 22.36
C ASP A 252 1.68 -10.45 22.30
N LYS A 253 0.83 -9.41 22.34
CA LYS A 253 -0.63 -9.56 22.19
C LYS A 253 -1.05 -9.84 20.76
N LEU A 254 -0.45 -9.13 19.81
CA LEU A 254 -0.71 -9.32 18.37
C LEU A 254 -0.31 -10.73 17.92
N THR A 255 0.73 -11.31 18.53
CA THR A 255 1.17 -12.69 18.26
C THR A 255 0.07 -13.70 18.55
N PHE A 256 -0.72 -13.52 19.62
CA PHE A 256 -1.85 -14.43 19.91
C PHE A 256 -2.95 -14.30 18.85
N MET A 257 -3.29 -13.08 18.42
CA MET A 257 -4.29 -12.88 17.37
C MET A 257 -3.83 -13.52 16.05
N HIS A 258 -2.58 -13.29 15.67
CA HIS A 258 -1.95 -13.91 14.50
C HIS A 258 -1.99 -15.44 14.60
N ALA A 259 -1.63 -16.00 15.75
CA ALA A 259 -1.63 -17.45 15.97
C ALA A 259 -3.03 -18.07 15.85
N TYR A 260 -4.07 -17.43 16.37
CA TYR A 260 -5.44 -17.90 16.21
C TYR A 260 -5.99 -17.76 14.79
N ASN A 261 -5.41 -16.86 14.00
CA ASN A 261 -5.79 -16.67 12.60
C ASN A 261 -5.12 -17.69 11.68
N CYS A 262 -3.80 -17.88 11.78
CA CYS A 262 -3.06 -18.71 10.82
C CYS A 262 -1.94 -19.56 11.43
N ILE A 263 -1.76 -19.58 12.76
CA ILE A 263 -0.71 -20.26 13.51
C ILE A 263 0.68 -19.63 13.28
N CYS A 264 1.15 -19.60 12.03
CA CYS A 264 2.38 -18.95 11.61
C CYS A 264 2.33 -18.62 10.11
N ALA A 265 3.19 -17.73 9.65
CA ALA A 265 3.35 -17.45 8.23
C ALA A 265 3.96 -18.64 7.48
N ASN A 266 3.77 -18.65 6.15
CA ASN A 266 4.32 -19.64 5.22
C ASN A 266 5.83 -19.84 5.44
N VAL A 267 6.26 -21.02 5.90
CA VAL A 267 7.66 -21.28 6.29
C VAL A 267 8.63 -21.23 5.10
N PRO A 268 8.36 -21.83 3.93
CA PRO A 268 9.20 -21.62 2.75
C PRO A 268 9.36 -20.13 2.37
N ALA A 269 8.31 -19.32 2.50
CA ALA A 269 8.41 -17.89 2.24
C ALA A 269 9.26 -17.15 3.28
N GLN A 270 9.27 -17.61 4.53
CA GLN A 270 10.18 -17.10 5.56
C GLN A 270 11.65 -17.37 5.21
N MET A 271 11.96 -18.55 4.68
CA MET A 271 13.32 -18.87 4.20
C MET A 271 13.73 -18.00 3.01
N ALA A 272 12.82 -17.83 2.04
CA ALA A 272 13.03 -16.93 0.91
C ALA A 272 13.22 -15.47 1.36
N THR A 273 12.60 -15.05 2.46
CA THR A 273 12.77 -13.71 3.04
C THR A 273 14.21 -13.47 3.50
N ILE A 274 14.86 -14.46 4.07
CA ILE A 274 16.26 -14.34 4.49
C ILE A 274 17.16 -14.06 3.26
N ALA A 275 16.97 -14.79 2.17
CA ALA A 275 17.71 -14.56 0.92
C ALA A 275 17.38 -13.17 0.33
N ALA A 276 16.11 -12.76 0.31
CA ALA A 276 15.71 -11.46 -0.18
C ALA A 276 16.41 -10.31 0.56
N LEU A 277 16.44 -10.36 1.88
CA LEU A 277 16.96 -9.27 2.71
C LEU A 277 18.48 -9.30 2.92
N ARG A 278 19.16 -10.39 2.58
CA ARG A 278 20.63 -10.52 2.70
C ARG A 278 21.35 -10.50 1.37
N GLU A 279 20.79 -11.16 0.35
CA GLU A 279 21.46 -11.42 -0.92
C GLU A 279 20.86 -10.62 -2.08
N ALA A 280 19.60 -10.20 -1.97
CA ALA A 280 18.89 -9.41 -2.98
C ALA A 280 18.40 -8.05 -2.44
N VAL A 281 19.01 -7.53 -1.38
CA VAL A 281 18.61 -6.29 -0.69
C VAL A 281 18.56 -5.06 -1.63
N ASP A 282 19.34 -5.07 -2.71
CA ASP A 282 19.40 -3.99 -3.70
C ASP A 282 18.49 -4.22 -4.94
N ALA A 283 17.73 -5.31 -4.97
CA ALA A 283 16.77 -5.57 -6.07
C ALA A 283 15.79 -4.42 -6.31
N PRO A 284 15.26 -3.72 -5.28
CA PRO A 284 14.39 -2.57 -5.48
C PRO A 284 15.02 -1.43 -6.28
N GLN A 285 16.33 -1.22 -6.21
CA GLN A 285 17.03 -0.14 -6.91
C GLN A 285 16.96 -0.31 -8.43
N VAL A 286 17.06 -1.54 -8.93
CA VAL A 286 16.94 -1.85 -10.36
C VAL A 286 15.53 -1.52 -10.85
N MET A 287 14.52 -1.90 -10.09
CA MET A 287 13.12 -1.59 -10.42
C MET A 287 12.85 -0.08 -10.38
N ASN A 288 13.40 0.62 -9.40
CA ASN A 288 13.20 2.06 -9.23
C ASN A 288 13.76 2.85 -10.41
N GLN A 289 14.88 2.44 -11.01
CA GLN A 289 15.42 3.08 -12.22
C GLN A 289 14.40 3.06 -13.37
N ALA A 290 13.82 1.89 -13.64
CA ALA A 290 12.77 1.79 -14.66
C ALA A 290 11.49 2.54 -14.28
N TYR A 291 11.10 2.52 -12.99
CA TYR A 291 9.92 3.26 -12.53
C TYR A 291 10.09 4.77 -12.69
N VAL A 292 11.27 5.33 -12.47
CA VAL A 292 11.56 6.76 -12.70
C VAL A 292 11.37 7.10 -14.18
N GLU A 293 11.95 6.32 -15.10
CA GLU A 293 11.79 6.55 -16.54
C GLU A 293 10.32 6.48 -16.99
N ARG A 294 9.59 5.48 -16.50
CA ARG A 294 8.17 5.28 -16.80
C ARG A 294 7.29 6.40 -16.24
N ARG A 295 7.56 6.81 -15.00
CA ARG A 295 6.91 7.94 -14.36
C ARG A 295 7.08 9.21 -15.16
N ASP A 296 8.32 9.56 -15.51
CA ASP A 296 8.65 10.78 -16.21
C ASP A 296 8.02 10.80 -17.61
N TYR A 297 8.01 9.65 -18.30
CA TYR A 297 7.28 9.50 -19.55
C TYR A 297 5.77 9.79 -19.37
N LEU A 298 5.13 9.18 -18.35
CA LEU A 298 3.69 9.37 -18.11
C LEU A 298 3.35 10.80 -17.72
N ILE A 299 4.15 11.46 -16.88
CA ILE A 299 3.97 12.88 -16.52
C ILE A 299 3.90 13.71 -17.79
N ASN A 300 4.90 13.59 -18.67
CA ASN A 300 4.96 14.36 -19.91
C ASN A 300 3.79 14.02 -20.85
N ALA A 301 3.46 12.75 -21.01
CA ALA A 301 2.37 12.31 -21.88
C ALA A 301 1.01 12.84 -21.39
N LEU A 302 0.70 12.68 -20.09
CA LEU A 302 -0.56 13.14 -19.50
C LEU A 302 -0.71 14.66 -19.55
N GLN A 303 0.33 15.39 -19.16
CA GLN A 303 0.30 16.87 -19.22
C GLN A 303 0.13 17.39 -20.64
N SER A 304 0.77 16.74 -21.64
CA SER A 304 0.61 17.11 -23.04
C SER A 304 -0.79 16.84 -23.60
N MET A 305 -1.59 15.99 -22.93
CA MET A 305 -2.98 15.72 -23.23
C MET A 305 -3.97 16.60 -22.44
N GLY A 306 -3.47 17.46 -21.52
CA GLY A 306 -4.31 18.37 -20.75
C GLY A 306 -4.71 17.86 -19.35
N PHE A 307 -4.17 16.72 -18.89
CA PHE A 307 -4.38 16.29 -17.51
C PHE A 307 -3.62 17.19 -16.53
N ARG A 308 -4.26 17.54 -15.42
CA ARG A 308 -3.63 18.23 -14.29
C ARG A 308 -3.05 17.19 -13.31
N LEU A 309 -1.89 17.48 -12.76
CA LEU A 309 -1.27 16.71 -11.68
C LEU A 309 -1.17 17.61 -10.44
N ASP A 310 -1.98 17.33 -9.42
CA ASP A 310 -1.98 18.07 -8.15
C ASP A 310 -0.86 17.61 -7.20
N GLY A 311 -0.23 16.47 -7.49
CA GLY A 311 0.98 15.96 -6.87
C GLY A 311 1.82 15.17 -7.87
N VAL A 312 3.14 15.42 -7.84
CA VAL A 312 4.09 14.62 -8.64
C VAL A 312 4.47 13.38 -7.83
N PRO A 313 4.25 12.15 -8.36
CA PRO A 313 4.61 10.94 -7.62
C PRO A 313 6.13 10.83 -7.44
N GLN A 314 6.55 10.61 -6.20
CA GLN A 314 7.96 10.43 -5.84
C GLN A 314 8.22 9.05 -5.24
N GLY A 315 7.21 8.20 -5.20
CA GLY A 315 7.31 6.82 -4.71
C GLY A 315 6.17 5.94 -5.19
N ALA A 316 6.16 4.70 -4.75
CA ALA A 316 5.29 3.64 -5.25
C ALA A 316 5.44 3.46 -6.78
N PHE A 317 4.40 3.11 -7.50
CA PHE A 317 4.41 3.01 -8.97
C PHE A 317 3.04 3.41 -9.56
N TYR A 318 2.48 4.51 -8.98
CA TYR A 318 1.20 5.07 -9.41
C TYR A 318 1.32 6.55 -9.72
N ILE A 319 0.52 6.99 -10.69
CA ILE A 319 0.25 8.39 -10.96
C ILE A 319 -1.26 8.65 -10.86
N PHE A 320 -1.65 9.81 -10.35
CA PHE A 320 -3.02 10.13 -9.99
C PHE A 320 -3.46 11.46 -10.63
N PRO A 321 -3.65 11.48 -11.97
CA PRO A 321 -4.06 12.67 -12.69
C PRO A 321 -5.51 13.03 -12.42
N ASN A 322 -5.77 14.34 -12.37
CA ASN A 322 -7.09 14.94 -12.35
C ASN A 322 -7.70 14.92 -13.76
N ILE A 323 -8.98 14.58 -13.85
CA ILE A 323 -9.73 14.44 -15.13
C ILE A 323 -10.85 15.49 -15.31
N GLU A 324 -10.99 16.45 -14.40
CA GLU A 324 -12.07 17.46 -14.42
C GLU A 324 -12.15 18.23 -15.74
N ALA A 325 -11.05 18.34 -16.48
CA ALA A 325 -11.03 18.92 -17.84
C ALA A 325 -11.81 18.08 -18.87
N PHE A 326 -12.07 16.81 -18.59
CA PHE A 326 -12.69 15.87 -19.55
C PHE A 326 -14.04 15.36 -19.06
N ALA A 327 -14.21 15.14 -17.74
CA ALA A 327 -15.44 14.58 -17.20
C ALA A 327 -15.61 14.92 -15.72
N GLU A 328 -16.87 15.00 -15.27
CA GLU A 328 -17.23 15.16 -13.84
C GLU A 328 -17.27 13.81 -13.10
N ASP A 329 -17.62 12.72 -13.79
CA ASP A 329 -17.74 11.36 -13.25
C ASP A 329 -16.53 10.52 -13.69
N ASP A 330 -15.64 10.25 -12.73
CA ASP A 330 -14.42 9.48 -12.94
C ASP A 330 -14.70 8.00 -13.25
N PHE A 331 -15.77 7.42 -12.73
CA PHE A 331 -16.16 6.05 -13.04
C PHE A 331 -16.68 5.94 -14.49
N ALA A 332 -17.58 6.84 -14.86
CA ALA A 332 -18.09 6.88 -16.23
C ALA A 332 -16.97 7.14 -17.25
N PHE A 333 -16.04 8.05 -16.93
CA PHE A 333 -14.85 8.30 -17.76
C PHE A 333 -14.01 7.05 -17.95
N CYS A 334 -13.68 6.31 -16.86
CA CYS A 334 -12.90 5.08 -16.94
C CYS A 334 -13.59 4.00 -17.78
N VAL A 335 -14.93 3.88 -17.68
CA VAL A 335 -15.70 2.94 -18.51
C VAL A 335 -15.66 3.34 -19.98
N ASP A 336 -15.85 4.62 -20.29
CA ASP A 336 -15.86 5.13 -21.65
C ASP A 336 -14.48 4.99 -22.33
N VAL A 337 -13.39 5.30 -21.61
CA VAL A 337 -12.02 5.08 -22.10
C VAL A 337 -11.74 3.59 -22.31
N LEU A 338 -12.19 2.72 -21.42
CA LEU A 338 -12.03 1.28 -21.59
C LEU A 338 -12.74 0.79 -22.86
N GLU A 339 -13.99 1.16 -23.04
CA GLU A 339 -14.83 0.68 -24.16
C GLU A 339 -14.39 1.24 -25.52
N ASN A 340 -13.89 2.48 -25.60
CA ASN A 340 -13.56 3.16 -26.85
C ASN A 340 -12.08 3.26 -27.17
N ALA A 341 -11.20 3.14 -26.16
CA ALA A 341 -9.75 3.18 -26.36
C ALA A 341 -9.05 1.86 -25.98
N GLY A 342 -9.74 0.93 -25.31
CA GLY A 342 -9.11 -0.29 -24.80
C GLY A 342 -8.06 -0.01 -23.74
N VAL A 343 -8.19 1.08 -22.95
CA VAL A 343 -7.26 1.41 -21.87
C VAL A 343 -8.01 1.39 -20.54
N ALA A 344 -7.55 0.54 -19.61
CA ALA A 344 -8.14 0.41 -18.29
C ALA A 344 -7.34 1.19 -17.24
N MET A 345 -8.02 2.09 -16.51
CA MET A 345 -7.50 2.87 -15.38
C MET A 345 -8.44 2.69 -14.19
N VAL A 346 -7.98 2.94 -12.96
CA VAL A 346 -8.85 2.84 -11.79
C VAL A 346 -9.51 4.20 -11.51
N PRO A 347 -10.85 4.29 -11.42
CA PRO A 347 -11.51 5.53 -11.03
C PRO A 347 -11.08 5.95 -9.63
N GLY A 348 -10.81 7.22 -9.43
CA GLY A 348 -10.32 7.75 -8.15
C GLY A 348 -11.33 7.61 -7.02
N SER A 349 -12.62 7.69 -7.32
CA SER A 349 -13.73 7.43 -6.37
C SER A 349 -13.67 6.04 -5.73
N ALA A 350 -12.95 5.09 -6.33
CA ALA A 350 -12.72 3.77 -5.73
C ALA A 350 -11.81 3.80 -4.49
N PHE A 351 -11.08 4.89 -4.25
CA PHE A 351 -10.19 5.03 -3.09
C PHE A 351 -10.83 5.79 -1.93
N THR A 352 -11.54 6.84 -2.20
CA THR A 352 -12.41 7.59 -1.27
C THR A 352 -13.20 8.64 -2.06
N ASP A 353 -14.11 9.36 -1.38
CA ASP A 353 -14.78 10.53 -1.99
C ASP A 353 -13.77 11.63 -2.41
N PHE A 354 -12.61 11.73 -1.77
CA PHE A 354 -11.53 12.66 -2.14
C PHE A 354 -10.74 12.23 -3.39
N GLY A 355 -10.98 11.04 -3.88
CA GLY A 355 -10.46 10.60 -5.16
C GLY A 355 -11.36 10.94 -6.36
N LYS A 356 -12.58 11.45 -6.13
CA LYS A 356 -13.48 11.89 -7.23
C LYS A 356 -12.83 12.94 -8.09
N GLY A 357 -13.02 12.83 -9.40
CA GLY A 357 -12.38 13.71 -10.38
C GLY A 357 -10.92 13.33 -10.71
N TYR A 358 -10.45 12.18 -10.25
CA TYR A 358 -9.12 11.64 -10.54
C TYR A 358 -9.22 10.22 -11.11
N VAL A 359 -8.10 9.75 -11.67
CA VAL A 359 -7.92 8.34 -12.04
C VAL A 359 -6.55 7.86 -11.57
N ARG A 360 -6.43 6.59 -11.18
CA ARG A 360 -5.13 5.99 -10.87
C ARG A 360 -4.63 5.19 -12.06
N ILE A 361 -3.41 5.48 -12.49
CA ILE A 361 -2.67 4.73 -13.51
C ILE A 361 -1.46 4.08 -12.83
N SER A 362 -1.30 2.77 -12.97
CA SER A 362 -0.09 2.06 -12.58
C SER A 362 0.94 2.14 -13.70
N TYR A 363 2.20 2.43 -13.35
CA TYR A 363 3.32 2.35 -14.30
C TYR A 363 4.26 1.17 -14.05
N ALA A 364 3.80 0.20 -13.27
CA ALA A 364 4.47 -1.10 -13.14
C ALA A 364 4.15 -1.97 -14.37
N TYR A 365 4.54 -1.49 -15.54
CA TYR A 365 4.40 -2.14 -16.85
C TYR A 365 5.56 -1.78 -17.76
N GLU A 366 5.87 -2.64 -18.73
CA GLU A 366 6.87 -2.35 -19.75
C GLU A 366 6.58 -1.01 -20.45
N MET A 367 7.65 -0.26 -20.77
CA MET A 367 7.55 1.06 -21.40
C MET A 367 6.72 1.04 -22.70
N THR A 368 6.87 -0.02 -23.51
CA THR A 368 6.11 -0.19 -24.76
C THR A 368 4.61 -0.24 -24.54
N LYS A 369 4.16 -0.92 -23.47
CA LYS A 369 2.75 -0.98 -23.10
C LYS A 369 2.21 0.37 -22.60
N LEU A 370 3.03 1.10 -21.84
CA LEU A 370 2.68 2.46 -21.41
C LEU A 370 2.56 3.41 -22.60
N GLN A 371 3.50 3.33 -23.55
CA GLN A 371 3.48 4.15 -24.77
C GLN A 371 2.24 3.85 -25.61
N GLU A 372 1.91 2.59 -25.81
CA GLU A 372 0.70 2.16 -26.51
C GLU A 372 -0.57 2.66 -25.80
N GLY A 373 -0.67 2.48 -24.49
CA GLY A 373 -1.81 2.96 -23.70
C GLY A 373 -1.99 4.47 -23.80
N MET A 374 -0.91 5.24 -23.70
CA MET A 374 -0.98 6.71 -23.84
C MET A 374 -1.30 7.15 -25.28
N ALA A 375 -0.86 6.43 -26.29
CA ALA A 375 -1.22 6.72 -27.67
C ALA A 375 -2.72 6.49 -27.92
N ARG A 376 -3.27 5.37 -27.45
CA ARG A 376 -4.71 5.06 -27.54
C ARG A 376 -5.55 6.10 -26.77
N LEU A 377 -5.13 6.46 -25.56
CA LEU A 377 -5.80 7.48 -24.74
C LEU A 377 -5.79 8.84 -25.44
N ARG A 378 -4.68 9.26 -26.03
CA ARG A 378 -4.57 10.51 -26.80
C ARG A 378 -5.55 10.53 -27.98
N GLN A 379 -5.54 9.48 -28.79
CA GLN A 379 -6.44 9.38 -29.96
C GLN A 379 -7.92 9.46 -29.53
N TYR A 380 -8.29 8.81 -28.44
CA TYR A 380 -9.63 8.87 -27.88
C TYR A 380 -10.01 10.30 -27.46
N LEU A 381 -9.12 11.00 -26.72
CA LEU A 381 -9.38 12.35 -26.25
C LEU A 381 -9.50 13.35 -27.40
N GLU A 382 -8.63 13.24 -28.41
CA GLU A 382 -8.67 14.09 -29.62
C GLU A 382 -9.98 13.89 -30.41
N ALA A 383 -10.48 12.66 -30.49
CA ALA A 383 -11.73 12.35 -31.19
C ALA A 383 -12.98 12.83 -30.44
N ARG A 384 -12.91 12.99 -29.11
CA ARG A 384 -14.08 13.25 -28.28
C ARG A 384 -14.18 14.69 -27.77
N TYR A 385 -13.06 15.36 -27.56
CA TYR A 385 -13.00 16.67 -26.89
C TYR A 385 -12.36 17.77 -27.75
N ASN A 386 -11.87 17.48 -28.97
CA ASN A 386 -11.46 18.41 -30.02
C ASN A 386 -12.44 18.35 -31.20
#